data_936214c204217bb0acd7feb177dc7b5a
#
_entry.id   936214c204217bb0acd7feb177dc7b5a
#
_cell.length_a   1.000
_cell.length_b   1.000
_cell.length_c   1.000
_cell.angle_alpha   90.00
_cell.angle_beta   90.00
_cell.angle_gamma   90.00
#
_symmetry.space_group_name_H-M   'P 1'
#
loop_
_entity.id
_entity.type
_entity.pdbx_description
1 polymer ?
#
loop_
_entity_poly.entity_id
_entity_poly.type
_entity_poly.pdbx_seq_one_letter_code
_entity_poly.pdbx_strand_id
1 'polypeptide(L)'
;TFFSKDMSTSLFVFQKTTPDYLPIYKETKDNKYDRYNEEILENETTFIKTHPGGLLTIKWKNTGDKTVHIPVIVYDRTVLQQNGKTLTDYEVTDIGTPIVKQQKGINELTLHYQTPIYFYFILSLTLIGWFTLLCLFIYHRYKLLRA
;
A
#
# COMPACT_ATOMS: atom_id res chain seq x y z
N THR A 1 -12.50 24.51 18.78
CA THR A 1 -12.26 25.00 17.41
C THR A 1 -10.77 25.18 17.06
N PHE A 2 -9.87 24.56 17.82
CA PHE A 2 -8.42 24.61 17.58
C PHE A 2 -7.96 23.58 16.51
N PHE A 3 -8.77 22.58 16.23
CA PHE A 3 -8.37 21.43 15.39
C PHE A 3 -8.69 21.51 13.88
N SER A 4 -9.56 22.42 13.43
CA SER A 4 -10.02 22.37 12.03
C SER A 4 -9.21 23.23 11.05
N LYS A 5 -8.57 24.29 11.51
CA LYS A 5 -7.81 25.22 10.62
C LYS A 5 -6.32 24.88 10.55
N ASP A 6 -5.78 24.34 11.66
CA ASP A 6 -4.37 23.93 11.72
C ASP A 6 -4.11 22.58 11.07
N MET A 7 -5.11 21.68 11.02
CA MET A 7 -4.95 20.34 10.48
C MET A 7 -4.82 20.36 8.94
N SER A 8 -5.56 21.22 8.25
CA SER A 8 -5.39 21.38 6.79
C SER A 8 -4.05 22.02 6.43
N THR A 9 -3.62 23.01 7.23
CA THR A 9 -2.32 23.68 7.02
C THR A 9 -1.17 22.75 7.38
N SER A 10 -1.27 21.96 8.45
CA SER A 10 -0.24 20.99 8.82
C SER A 10 -0.19 19.82 7.87
N LEU A 11 -1.33 19.34 7.33
CA LEU A 11 -1.35 18.33 6.26
C LEU A 11 -0.69 18.87 4.99
N PHE A 12 -0.97 20.11 4.64
CA PHE A 12 -0.35 20.76 3.46
C PHE A 12 1.15 20.96 3.62
N VAL A 13 1.62 21.35 4.81
CA VAL A 13 3.05 21.47 5.13
C VAL A 13 3.70 20.08 5.15
N PHE A 14 3.04 19.08 5.73
CA PHE A 14 3.51 17.70 5.76
C PHE A 14 3.61 17.10 4.34
N GLN A 15 2.64 17.35 3.49
CA GLN A 15 2.67 16.96 2.09
C GLN A 15 3.82 17.61 1.32
N LYS A 16 4.17 18.88 1.62
CA LYS A 16 5.31 19.57 1.00
C LYS A 16 6.68 19.10 1.49
N THR A 17 6.75 18.54 2.70
CA THR A 17 8.04 18.19 3.33
C THR A 17 8.43 16.72 3.19
N THR A 18 7.59 15.86 2.60
CA THR A 18 7.85 14.42 2.46
C THR A 18 7.79 13.90 1.02
N PRO A 19 8.48 14.54 0.04
CA PRO A 19 8.51 14.02 -1.33
C PRO A 19 9.23 12.69 -1.46
N ASP A 20 10.06 12.35 -0.47
CA ASP A 20 10.94 11.20 -0.50
C ASP A 20 10.20 9.85 -0.41
N TYR A 21 8.93 9.87 -0.02
CA TYR A 21 8.09 8.66 0.06
C TYR A 21 7.32 8.35 -1.21
N LEU A 22 7.32 9.25 -2.18
CA LEU A 22 6.69 8.97 -3.47
C LEU A 22 7.65 8.13 -4.34
N PRO A 23 7.19 7.00 -4.89
CA PRO A 23 8.01 6.22 -5.80
C PRO A 23 8.33 7.03 -7.06
N ILE A 24 9.49 6.75 -7.67
CA ILE A 24 9.89 7.33 -8.94
C ILE A 24 9.90 6.21 -9.96
N TYR A 25 8.86 6.13 -10.76
CA TYR A 25 8.80 5.18 -11.87
C TYR A 25 9.41 5.73 -13.15
N LYS A 26 9.32 7.06 -13.34
CA LYS A 26 9.96 7.77 -14.44
C LYS A 26 10.50 9.10 -13.92
N GLU A 27 11.67 9.53 -14.45
CA GLU A 27 12.16 10.87 -14.21
C GLU A 27 11.32 11.86 -15.01
N THR A 28 10.74 12.83 -14.34
CA THR A 28 10.03 13.95 -14.95
C THR A 28 10.62 15.27 -14.44
N LYS A 29 10.44 16.34 -15.23
CA LYS A 29 10.79 17.71 -14.82
C LYS A 29 9.71 18.32 -13.92
N ASP A 30 8.53 17.68 -13.88
CA ASP A 30 7.39 18.18 -13.15
C ASP A 30 7.56 17.97 -11.64
N ASN A 31 6.98 18.88 -10.87
CA ASN A 31 7.00 18.78 -9.44
C ASN A 31 6.11 17.60 -9.00
N LYS A 32 6.69 16.61 -8.30
CA LYS A 32 5.97 15.44 -7.82
C LYS A 32 4.77 15.77 -6.93
N TYR A 33 4.79 16.91 -6.24
CA TYR A 33 3.64 17.34 -5.42
C TYR A 33 2.47 17.79 -6.27
N ASP A 34 2.74 18.49 -7.34
CA ASP A 34 1.69 18.94 -8.25
C ASP A 34 1.04 17.71 -8.88
N ARG A 35 1.84 16.74 -9.31
CA ARG A 35 1.35 15.44 -9.79
C ARG A 35 0.54 14.66 -8.75
N TYR A 36 1.01 14.63 -7.50
CA TYR A 36 0.27 13.99 -6.42
C TYR A 36 -1.08 14.67 -6.16
N ASN A 37 -1.13 16.01 -6.16
CA ASN A 37 -2.37 16.74 -5.99
C ASN A 37 -3.36 16.43 -7.12
N GLU A 38 -2.91 16.50 -8.38
CA GLU A 38 -3.73 16.23 -9.55
C GLU A 38 -4.23 14.77 -9.59
N GLU A 39 -3.35 13.80 -9.40
CA GLU A 39 -3.67 12.39 -9.60
C GLU A 39 -4.37 11.73 -8.38
N ILE A 40 -4.09 12.19 -7.17
CA ILE A 40 -4.62 11.59 -5.95
C ILE A 40 -5.72 12.45 -5.32
N LEU A 41 -5.43 13.71 -5.00
CA LEU A 41 -6.35 14.52 -4.21
C LEU A 41 -7.54 15.04 -5.02
N GLU A 42 -7.32 15.52 -6.22
CA GLU A 42 -8.41 16.05 -7.06
C GLU A 42 -9.35 14.96 -7.57
N ASN A 43 -8.84 13.76 -7.80
CA ASN A 43 -9.62 12.62 -8.27
C ASN A 43 -10.31 11.81 -7.16
N GLU A 44 -10.05 12.12 -5.89
CA GLU A 44 -10.55 11.32 -4.77
C GLU A 44 -12.08 11.27 -4.66
N THR A 45 -12.78 12.31 -5.08
CA THR A 45 -14.23 12.44 -4.97
C THR A 45 -15.03 11.47 -5.86
N THR A 46 -14.43 10.99 -6.94
CA THR A 46 -15.08 10.07 -7.90
C THR A 46 -15.00 8.61 -7.45
N PHE A 47 -14.17 8.32 -6.46
CA PHE A 47 -13.85 6.96 -6.01
C PHE A 47 -14.27 6.73 -4.57
N ILE A 48 -14.94 5.60 -4.32
CA ILE A 48 -15.30 5.17 -2.95
C ILE A 48 -14.18 4.28 -2.44
N LYS A 49 -13.40 4.78 -1.47
CA LYS A 49 -12.32 4.03 -0.81
C LYS A 49 -12.84 3.38 0.47
N THR A 50 -12.63 2.09 0.63
CA THR A 50 -12.97 1.33 1.85
C THR A 50 -11.82 0.43 2.25
N HIS A 51 -11.76 0.03 3.52
CA HIS A 51 -10.70 -0.82 4.07
C HIS A 51 -11.27 -2.07 4.76
N PRO A 52 -12.03 -2.93 4.06
CA PRO A 52 -12.56 -4.14 4.68
C PRO A 52 -11.42 -5.11 5.04
N GLY A 53 -11.32 -5.50 6.31
CA GLY A 53 -10.31 -6.44 6.76
C GLY A 53 -8.85 -5.98 6.56
N GLY A 54 -8.60 -4.66 6.47
CA GLY A 54 -7.26 -4.11 6.25
C GLY A 54 -6.83 -4.05 4.77
N LEU A 55 -7.68 -4.49 3.85
CA LEU A 55 -7.42 -4.36 2.41
C LEU A 55 -7.98 -3.04 1.90
N LEU A 56 -7.22 -2.32 1.09
CA LEU A 56 -7.74 -1.14 0.41
C LEU A 56 -8.58 -1.59 -0.79
N THR A 57 -9.86 -1.25 -0.76
CA THR A 57 -10.81 -1.49 -1.86
C THR A 57 -11.33 -0.18 -2.39
N ILE A 58 -11.29 0.01 -3.70
CA ILE A 58 -11.70 1.21 -4.41
C ILE A 58 -12.79 0.84 -5.39
N LYS A 59 -13.92 1.56 -5.33
CA LYS A 59 -15.05 1.35 -6.23
C LYS A 59 -15.35 2.60 -7.02
N TRP A 60 -15.64 2.43 -8.30
CA TRP A 60 -16.09 3.51 -9.17
C TRP A 60 -17.04 2.99 -10.24
N LYS A 61 -17.83 3.90 -10.77
CA LYS A 61 -18.70 3.62 -11.93
C LYS A 61 -17.93 3.96 -13.21
N ASN A 62 -18.09 3.13 -14.22
CA ASN A 62 -17.48 3.39 -15.54
C ASN A 62 -17.86 4.80 -16.05
N THR A 63 -16.87 5.59 -16.42
CA THR A 63 -17.01 6.97 -16.91
C THR A 63 -17.23 7.04 -18.42
N GLY A 64 -17.12 5.92 -19.15
CA GLY A 64 -17.19 5.85 -20.61
C GLY A 64 -15.84 5.77 -21.30
N ASP A 65 -14.77 6.16 -20.63
CA ASP A 65 -13.40 6.07 -21.13
C ASP A 65 -12.90 4.62 -21.13
N LYS A 66 -11.89 4.32 -21.93
CA LYS A 66 -11.28 2.97 -21.96
C LYS A 66 -10.48 2.68 -20.71
N THR A 67 -9.81 3.70 -20.18
CA THR A 67 -8.92 3.60 -19.01
C THR A 67 -9.27 4.65 -17.99
N VAL A 68 -8.85 4.44 -16.74
CA VAL A 68 -9.01 5.39 -15.64
C VAL A 68 -7.76 5.40 -14.77
N HIS A 69 -7.38 6.57 -14.31
CA HIS A 69 -6.35 6.74 -13.28
C HIS A 69 -6.96 6.47 -11.91
N ILE A 70 -6.38 5.57 -11.17
CA ILE A 70 -6.86 5.26 -9.82
C ILE A 70 -6.06 6.08 -8.80
N PRO A 71 -6.72 6.86 -7.94
CA PRO A 71 -6.07 7.77 -6.99
C PRO A 71 -5.44 7.03 -5.81
N VAL A 72 -4.47 6.15 -6.09
CA VAL A 72 -3.63 5.44 -5.12
C VAL A 72 -2.23 5.29 -5.69
N ILE A 73 -1.25 5.14 -4.80
CA ILE A 73 0.12 4.88 -5.19
C ILE A 73 0.39 3.40 -5.02
N VAL A 74 0.92 2.76 -6.06
CA VAL A 74 1.42 1.39 -5.99
C VAL A 74 2.92 1.41 -5.72
N TYR A 75 3.37 0.48 -4.91
CA TYR A 75 4.76 0.25 -4.58
C TYR A 75 5.20 -1.11 -5.11
N ASP A 76 6.49 -1.38 -5.05
CA ASP A 76 6.98 -2.73 -5.31
C ASP A 76 6.19 -3.75 -4.48
N ARG A 77 5.81 -4.88 -5.08
CA ARG A 77 5.00 -5.96 -4.49
C ARG A 77 3.55 -5.59 -4.13
N THR A 78 3.03 -4.48 -4.62
CA THR A 78 1.59 -4.24 -4.58
C THR A 78 0.91 -5.11 -5.64
N VAL A 79 -0.01 -5.93 -5.20
CA VAL A 79 -0.87 -6.74 -6.08
C VAL A 79 -2.21 -6.04 -6.23
N LEU A 80 -2.59 -5.82 -7.48
CA LEU A 80 -3.88 -5.24 -7.86
C LEU A 80 -4.82 -6.35 -8.32
N GLN A 81 -6.04 -6.33 -7.82
CA GLN A 81 -7.12 -7.21 -8.31
C GLN A 81 -8.31 -6.37 -8.73
N GLN A 82 -8.70 -6.47 -9.99
CA GLN A 82 -9.90 -5.80 -10.51
C GLN A 82 -11.03 -6.81 -10.66
N ASN A 83 -12.15 -6.55 -10.00
CA ASN A 83 -13.32 -7.42 -10.00
C ASN A 83 -12.95 -8.89 -9.67
N GLY A 84 -12.07 -9.08 -8.67
CA GLY A 84 -11.59 -10.38 -8.20
C GLY A 84 -10.53 -11.06 -9.09
N LYS A 85 -10.08 -10.43 -10.18
CA LYS A 85 -9.01 -10.95 -11.04
C LYS A 85 -7.73 -10.15 -10.87
N THR A 86 -6.61 -10.84 -10.67
CA THR A 86 -5.30 -10.19 -10.58
C THR A 86 -4.95 -9.49 -11.89
N LEU A 87 -4.57 -8.22 -11.78
CA LEU A 87 -4.08 -7.44 -12.90
C LEU A 87 -2.57 -7.66 -13.03
N THR A 88 -2.15 -8.14 -14.20
CA THR A 88 -0.73 -8.32 -14.56
C THR A 88 -0.25 -7.32 -15.60
N ASP A 89 -1.19 -6.68 -16.31
CA ASP A 89 -0.92 -5.74 -17.39
C ASP A 89 -1.65 -4.43 -17.11
N TYR A 90 -0.96 -3.49 -16.50
CA TYR A 90 -1.41 -2.13 -16.25
C TYR A 90 -0.22 -1.16 -16.33
N GLU A 91 -0.50 0.06 -16.72
CA GLU A 91 0.50 1.12 -16.72
C GLU A 91 0.49 1.86 -15.39
N VAL A 92 1.62 2.47 -15.05
CA VAL A 92 1.73 3.38 -13.90
C VAL A 92 2.26 4.72 -14.37
N THR A 93 1.82 5.77 -13.70
CA THR A 93 2.37 7.12 -13.92
C THR A 93 3.77 7.24 -13.31
N ASP A 94 4.38 8.38 -13.47
CA ASP A 94 5.69 8.71 -12.90
C ASP A 94 5.74 8.64 -11.37
N ILE A 95 4.64 8.95 -10.69
CA ILE A 95 4.51 8.85 -9.23
C ILE A 95 3.90 7.52 -8.76
N GLY A 96 3.58 6.59 -9.67
CA GLY A 96 3.10 5.26 -9.34
C GLY A 96 1.58 5.14 -9.19
N THR A 97 0.78 6.04 -9.77
CA THR A 97 -0.67 5.82 -9.83
C THR A 97 -1.01 4.87 -10.97
N PRO A 98 -1.80 3.80 -10.72
CA PRO A 98 -2.10 2.82 -11.75
C PRO A 98 -3.18 3.32 -12.70
N ILE A 99 -2.98 3.02 -13.98
CA ILE A 99 -3.92 3.26 -15.07
C ILE A 99 -4.54 1.92 -15.44
N VAL A 100 -5.83 1.76 -15.18
CA VAL A 100 -6.51 0.48 -15.38
C VAL A 100 -7.60 0.58 -16.46
N LYS A 101 -7.83 -0.52 -17.18
CA LYS A 101 -8.91 -0.62 -18.16
C LYS A 101 -10.25 -0.73 -17.44
N GLN A 102 -11.21 0.11 -17.81
CA GLN A 102 -12.54 0.07 -17.22
C GLN A 102 -13.41 -1.03 -17.83
N GLN A 103 -14.15 -1.72 -16.98
CA GLN A 103 -15.21 -2.63 -17.40
C GLN A 103 -16.57 -1.93 -17.35
N LYS A 104 -17.56 -2.43 -18.07
CA LYS A 104 -18.92 -1.88 -18.04
C LYS A 104 -19.53 -2.02 -16.64
N GLY A 105 -20.18 -0.98 -16.16
CA GLY A 105 -20.83 -0.96 -14.85
C GLY A 105 -19.93 -0.50 -13.72
N ILE A 106 -20.05 -1.16 -12.57
CA ILE A 106 -19.25 -0.85 -11.37
C ILE A 106 -17.95 -1.64 -11.45
N ASN A 107 -16.85 -0.93 -11.24
CA ASN A 107 -15.52 -1.51 -11.13
C ASN A 107 -15.10 -1.52 -9.66
N GLU A 108 -14.42 -2.56 -9.25
CA GLU A 108 -13.83 -2.69 -7.93
C GLU A 108 -12.36 -3.07 -8.07
N LEU A 109 -11.48 -2.28 -7.46
CA LEU A 109 -10.05 -2.56 -7.40
C LEU A 109 -9.65 -2.79 -5.95
N THR A 110 -9.03 -3.94 -5.69
CA THR A 110 -8.48 -4.27 -4.37
C THR A 110 -6.96 -4.27 -4.44
N LEU A 111 -6.34 -3.63 -3.46
CA LEU A 111 -4.89 -3.56 -3.32
C LEU A 111 -4.46 -4.33 -2.08
N HIS A 112 -3.44 -5.16 -2.21
CA HIS A 112 -2.77 -5.78 -1.07
C HIS A 112 -1.27 -5.90 -1.32
N TYR A 113 -0.52 -5.96 -0.23
CA TYR A 113 0.92 -6.19 -0.28
C TYR A 113 1.22 -7.69 -0.29
N GLN A 114 2.04 -8.13 -1.23
CA GLN A 114 2.50 -9.51 -1.29
C GLN A 114 3.81 -9.67 -0.52
N THR A 115 3.73 -10.28 0.65
CA THR A 115 4.91 -10.56 1.48
C THR A 115 5.87 -11.52 0.75
N PRO A 116 7.15 -11.18 0.64
CA PRO A 116 8.12 -12.04 -0.03
C PRO A 116 8.37 -13.34 0.73
N ILE A 117 8.59 -14.42 0.00
CA ILE A 117 8.76 -15.75 0.59
C ILE A 117 9.95 -15.84 1.57
N TYR A 118 11.02 -15.09 1.32
CA TYR A 118 12.19 -15.07 2.20
C TYR A 118 11.85 -14.52 3.60
N PHE A 119 10.85 -13.64 3.72
CA PHE A 119 10.39 -13.14 5.01
C PHE A 119 9.87 -14.28 5.90
N TYR A 120 9.07 -15.18 5.35
CA TYR A 120 8.58 -16.35 6.08
C TYR A 120 9.71 -17.30 6.46
N PHE A 121 10.73 -17.43 5.60
CA PHE A 121 11.90 -18.24 5.90
C PHE A 121 12.69 -17.66 7.09
N ILE A 122 12.99 -16.36 7.07
CA ILE A 122 13.68 -15.68 8.18
C ILE A 122 12.86 -15.77 9.47
N LEU A 123 11.55 -15.55 9.38
CA LEU A 123 10.65 -15.67 10.55
C LEU A 123 10.69 -17.08 11.14
N SER A 124 10.66 -18.11 10.29
CA SER A 124 10.75 -19.51 10.74
C SER A 124 12.07 -19.81 11.45
N LEU A 125 13.19 -19.36 10.90
CA LEU A 125 14.51 -19.50 11.54
C LEU A 125 14.55 -18.81 12.90
N THR A 126 13.99 -17.62 13.00
CA THR A 126 13.91 -16.88 14.26
C THR A 126 13.09 -17.64 15.31
N LEU A 127 11.94 -18.18 14.93
CA LEU A 127 11.10 -18.97 15.83
C LEU A 127 11.81 -20.25 16.32
N ILE A 128 12.51 -20.96 15.43
CA ILE A 128 13.32 -22.14 15.78
C ILE A 128 14.43 -21.74 16.78
N GLY A 129 15.10 -20.62 16.53
CA GLY A 129 16.15 -20.10 17.43
C GLY A 129 15.62 -19.83 18.84
N TRP A 130 14.49 -19.14 18.94
CA TRP A 130 13.83 -18.87 20.23
C TRP A 130 13.40 -20.15 20.94
N PHE A 131 12.81 -21.09 20.18
CA PHE A 131 12.42 -22.38 20.75
C PHE A 131 13.61 -23.18 21.30
N THR A 132 14.72 -23.20 20.57
CA THR A 132 15.96 -23.85 21.01
C THR A 132 16.50 -23.23 22.29
N LEU A 133 16.55 -21.89 22.37
CA LEU A 133 16.98 -21.18 23.58
C LEU A 133 16.08 -21.50 24.76
N LEU A 134 14.78 -21.56 24.57
CA LEU A 134 13.82 -21.94 25.60
C LEU A 134 14.06 -23.37 26.11
N CYS A 135 14.26 -24.31 25.20
CA CYS A 135 14.55 -25.70 25.57
C CYS A 135 15.86 -25.82 26.38
N LEU A 136 16.91 -25.12 25.94
CA LEU A 136 18.19 -25.08 26.67
C LEU A 136 18.05 -24.46 28.05
N PHE A 137 17.28 -23.40 28.17
CA PHE A 137 17.01 -22.75 29.47
C PHE A 137 16.28 -23.69 30.41
N ILE A 138 15.23 -24.36 29.96
CA ILE A 138 14.46 -25.34 30.75
C ILE A 138 15.35 -26.51 31.15
N TYR A 139 16.15 -27.06 30.22
CA TYR A 139 17.09 -28.15 30.49
C TYR A 139 18.12 -27.75 31.57
N HIS A 140 18.71 -26.56 31.47
CA HIS A 140 19.68 -26.06 32.43
C HIS A 140 19.05 -25.89 33.83
N ARG A 141 17.85 -25.32 33.89
CA ARG A 141 17.10 -25.18 35.17
C ARG A 141 16.79 -26.53 35.80
N TYR A 142 16.37 -27.48 35.00
CA TYR A 142 16.08 -28.85 35.48
C TYR A 142 17.32 -29.56 36.02
N LYS A 143 18.47 -29.39 35.39
CA LYS A 143 19.75 -29.92 35.86
C LYS A 143 20.17 -29.33 37.20
N LEU A 144 20.00 -28.02 37.37
CA LEU A 144 20.33 -27.33 38.64
C LEU A 144 19.42 -27.76 39.81
N LEU A 145 18.18 -28.15 39.55
CA LEU A 145 17.25 -28.61 40.59
C LEU A 145 17.50 -30.06 41.02
N ARG A 146 18.27 -30.83 40.26
CA ARG A 146 18.63 -32.21 40.54
C ARG A 146 20.02 -32.40 41.15
N ALA A 147 20.83 -31.36 41.15
CA ALA A 147 22.16 -31.36 41.76
C ALA A 147 22.06 -30.82 43.20
#